data_3b0ca952e562c9ba57b4f5329c163e8b
#
_entry.id   3b0ca952e562c9ba57b4f5329c163e8b
#
_cell.length_a   1.000
_cell.length_b   1.000
_cell.length_c   1.000
_cell.angle_alpha   90.00
_cell.angle_beta   90.00
_cell.angle_gamma   90.00
#
_symmetry.space_group_name_H-M   'P 1'
#
loop_
_entity.id
_entity.type
_entity.pdbx_description
1 polymer ?
#
loop_
_entity_poly.entity_id
_entity_poly.type
_entity_poly.pdbx_seq_one_letter_code
_entity_poly.pdbx_strand_id
1 'polypeptide(L)'
;VQEIKEIHEAGVKKLYLHLDGWAEPGYDNKHPDYLPACKEAGGWDGMKKLADTMHECGYMFGIHDQYRDYYLAAPSFDENYACRLPDGTIPKHQRWAGGPQSYLCATQASYYVKRNFGEIKRNGIELDGAYLDVFTCNEGDECDNPEHRMTRRDCYEFRGKCFEYLLSCGILPSSEEVSDWAVPSLVFCHYAPYDFMMRQPGT
;
A
#
# COMPACT_ATOMS: atom_id res chain seq x y z
N VAL A 1 13.74 -9.10 14.97
CA VAL A 1 13.25 -9.91 16.10
C VAL A 1 14.00 -9.58 17.40
N GLN A 2 15.32 -9.62 17.40
CA GLN A 2 16.10 -9.31 18.61
C GLN A 2 15.83 -7.88 19.12
N GLU A 3 15.87 -6.90 18.24
CA GLU A 3 15.57 -5.48 18.56
C GLU A 3 14.18 -5.30 19.18
N ILE A 4 13.16 -6.02 18.69
CA ILE A 4 11.81 -5.96 19.26
C ILE A 4 11.80 -6.43 20.72
N LYS A 5 12.53 -7.51 21.03
CA LYS A 5 12.65 -8.00 22.40
C LYS A 5 13.37 -7.01 23.31
N GLU A 6 14.45 -6.41 22.82
CA GLU A 6 15.20 -5.37 23.56
C GLU A 6 14.34 -4.13 23.85
N ILE A 7 13.53 -3.69 22.88
CA ILE A 7 12.54 -2.60 23.06
C ILE A 7 11.53 -2.97 24.15
N HIS A 8 11.04 -4.22 24.12
CA HIS A 8 10.10 -4.70 25.12
C HIS A 8 10.73 -4.78 26.51
N GLU A 9 11.94 -5.31 26.64
CA GLU A 9 12.73 -5.39 27.88
C GLU A 9 13.06 -4.00 28.43
N ALA A 10 13.28 -3.01 27.55
CA ALA A 10 13.44 -1.60 27.93
C ALA A 10 12.16 -0.94 28.47
N GLY A 11 11.03 -1.66 28.47
CA GLY A 11 9.79 -1.24 29.11
C GLY A 11 8.80 -0.52 28.20
N VAL A 12 8.99 -0.50 26.90
CA VAL A 12 8.00 0.02 25.93
C VAL A 12 6.77 -0.87 25.98
N LYS A 13 5.59 -0.28 26.23
CA LYS A 13 4.33 -1.02 26.42
C LYS A 13 3.45 -1.09 25.19
N LYS A 14 3.59 -0.14 24.26
CA LYS A 14 2.80 -0.06 23.02
C LYS A 14 3.70 0.31 21.87
N LEU A 15 3.63 -0.48 20.82
CA LEU A 15 4.37 -0.26 19.58
C LEU A 15 3.53 -0.75 18.40
N TYR A 16 3.52 0.01 17.33
CA TYR A 16 3.11 -0.43 16.01
C TYR A 16 4.33 -0.41 15.09
N LEU A 17 4.70 -1.55 14.56
CA LEU A 17 5.73 -1.67 13.54
C LEU A 17 5.09 -1.73 12.16
N HIS A 18 5.49 -0.82 11.32
CA HIS A 18 5.16 -0.79 9.90
C HIS A 18 6.43 -1.18 9.12
N LEU A 19 6.39 -2.33 8.45
CA LEU A 19 7.55 -2.90 7.76
C LEU A 19 7.54 -2.55 6.28
N ASP A 20 8.54 -1.78 5.86
CA ASP A 20 8.80 -1.47 4.46
C ASP A 20 9.77 -2.48 3.84
N GLY A 21 9.77 -2.61 2.51
CA GLY A 21 10.72 -3.44 1.79
C GLY A 21 10.69 -4.92 2.12
N TRP A 22 9.59 -5.40 2.70
CA TRP A 22 9.42 -6.77 3.15
C TRP A 22 9.33 -7.81 2.02
N ALA A 23 9.03 -7.36 0.81
CA ALA A 23 8.75 -8.22 -0.34
C ALA A 23 9.91 -8.26 -1.34
N GLU A 24 9.85 -9.21 -2.26
CA GLU A 24 10.83 -9.38 -3.33
C GLU A 24 10.49 -8.50 -4.54
N PRO A 25 11.40 -7.67 -5.10
CA PRO A 25 12.82 -7.54 -4.76
C PRO A 25 13.17 -6.38 -3.82
N GLY A 26 12.27 -5.91 -3.00
CA GLY A 26 12.46 -4.82 -2.05
C GLY A 26 11.49 -3.65 -2.26
N TYR A 27 11.74 -2.55 -1.55
CA TYR A 27 10.89 -1.37 -1.51
C TYR A 27 10.69 -0.75 -2.91
N ASP A 28 9.47 -0.29 -3.17
CA ASP A 28 9.05 0.40 -4.40
C ASP A 28 9.48 -0.31 -5.69
N ASN A 29 9.16 -1.59 -5.81
CA ASN A 29 9.55 -2.38 -6.97
C ASN A 29 8.46 -3.36 -7.38
N LYS A 30 8.25 -3.50 -8.68
CA LYS A 30 7.34 -4.46 -9.32
C LYS A 30 5.89 -4.46 -8.85
N HIS A 31 5.42 -3.40 -8.18
CA HIS A 31 4.01 -3.32 -7.83
C HIS A 31 3.10 -3.47 -9.06
N PRO A 32 1.96 -4.19 -8.94
CA PRO A 32 1.41 -4.81 -7.73
C PRO A 32 1.92 -6.24 -7.47
N ASP A 33 2.92 -6.75 -8.20
CA ASP A 33 3.51 -8.07 -8.03
C ASP A 33 4.63 -8.05 -7.00
N TYR A 34 4.27 -7.74 -5.78
CA TYR A 34 5.17 -7.47 -4.67
C TYR A 34 5.58 -8.74 -3.90
N LEU A 35 4.88 -9.84 -4.16
CA LEU A 35 5.17 -11.13 -3.53
C LEU A 35 6.30 -11.89 -4.25
N PRO A 36 6.98 -12.80 -3.56
CA PRO A 36 6.85 -13.25 -2.17
C PRO A 36 7.60 -12.35 -1.16
N ALA A 37 7.60 -12.72 0.12
CA ALA A 37 8.45 -12.10 1.12
C ALA A 37 9.94 -12.25 0.75
N CYS A 38 10.72 -11.18 0.99
CA CYS A 38 12.13 -11.07 0.62
C CYS A 38 12.98 -12.17 1.28
N LYS A 39 13.67 -12.96 0.48
CA LYS A 39 14.49 -14.10 0.94
C LYS A 39 15.66 -13.64 1.80
N GLU A 40 16.31 -12.55 1.46
CA GLU A 40 17.43 -11.97 2.20
C GLU A 40 17.02 -11.51 3.60
N ALA A 41 15.75 -11.12 3.77
CA ALA A 41 15.17 -10.78 5.07
C ALA A 41 14.58 -11.99 5.82
N GLY A 42 14.74 -13.21 5.31
CA GLY A 42 14.28 -14.46 5.92
C GLY A 42 13.02 -15.05 5.29
N GLY A 43 12.51 -14.46 4.21
CA GLY A 43 11.33 -14.95 3.51
C GLY A 43 10.07 -14.98 4.37
N TRP A 44 9.11 -15.83 4.03
CA TRP A 44 7.86 -15.98 4.78
C TRP A 44 8.07 -16.40 6.23
N ASP A 45 9.04 -17.30 6.49
CA ASP A 45 9.34 -17.79 7.84
C ASP A 45 9.91 -16.66 8.72
N GLY A 46 10.79 -15.82 8.15
CA GLY A 46 11.34 -14.65 8.85
C GLY A 46 10.27 -13.60 9.16
N MET A 47 9.40 -13.33 8.19
CA MET A 47 8.28 -12.39 8.36
C MET A 47 7.28 -12.90 9.40
N LYS A 48 6.93 -14.20 9.35
CA LYS A 48 6.06 -14.81 10.35
C LYS A 48 6.67 -14.74 11.75
N LYS A 49 7.95 -15.08 11.88
CA LYS A 49 8.66 -14.97 13.17
C LYS A 49 8.67 -13.55 13.72
N LEU A 50 8.78 -12.54 12.84
CA LEU A 50 8.70 -11.14 13.28
C LEU A 50 7.29 -10.79 13.77
N ALA A 51 6.24 -11.13 13.01
CA ALA A 51 4.85 -10.91 13.40
C ALA A 51 4.52 -11.59 14.73
N ASP A 52 4.85 -12.88 14.88
CA ASP A 52 4.65 -13.63 16.12
C ASP A 52 5.37 -12.95 17.30
N THR A 53 6.62 -12.50 17.12
CA THR A 53 7.38 -11.79 18.18
C THR A 53 6.72 -10.47 18.56
N MET A 54 6.20 -9.73 17.60
CA MET A 54 5.45 -8.49 17.86
C MET A 54 4.23 -8.77 18.75
N HIS A 55 3.43 -9.77 18.38
CA HIS A 55 2.24 -10.16 19.13
C HIS A 55 2.56 -10.72 20.52
N GLU A 56 3.63 -11.53 20.66
CA GLU A 56 4.12 -12.01 21.96
C GLU A 56 4.49 -10.85 22.91
N CYS A 57 5.00 -9.75 22.36
CA CYS A 57 5.30 -8.53 23.13
C CYS A 57 4.06 -7.63 23.35
N GLY A 58 2.90 -7.99 22.85
CA GLY A 58 1.68 -7.18 22.91
C GLY A 58 1.70 -5.97 21.98
N TYR A 59 2.48 -6.04 20.92
CA TYR A 59 2.67 -5.01 19.90
C TYR A 59 1.84 -5.31 18.66
N MET A 60 1.65 -4.30 17.81
CA MET A 60 0.96 -4.42 16.52
C MET A 60 1.96 -4.50 15.38
N PHE A 61 1.67 -5.36 14.40
CA PHE A 61 2.48 -5.55 13.19
C PHE A 61 1.71 -5.17 11.94
N GLY A 62 2.32 -4.38 11.08
CA GLY A 62 1.78 -3.98 9.80
C GLY A 62 2.83 -3.94 8.70
N ILE A 63 2.39 -3.72 7.48
CA ILE A 63 3.23 -3.68 6.28
C ILE A 63 2.93 -2.46 5.41
N HIS A 64 3.93 -2.05 4.64
CA HIS A 64 3.79 -1.17 3.50
C HIS A 64 3.40 -1.96 2.26
N ASP A 65 2.45 -1.45 1.47
CA ASP A 65 2.13 -1.91 0.13
C ASP A 65 1.58 -0.74 -0.71
N GLN A 66 1.45 -0.89 -2.02
CA GLN A 66 0.82 0.14 -2.86
C GLN A 66 0.20 -0.48 -4.13
N TYR A 67 -0.82 0.18 -4.71
CA TYR A 67 -1.61 -0.31 -5.85
C TYR A 67 -1.95 0.82 -6.83
N ARG A 68 -1.07 1.79 -6.97
CA ARG A 68 -1.17 2.88 -7.94
C ARG A 68 -0.05 2.86 -8.95
N ASP A 69 1.21 2.84 -8.49
CA ASP A 69 2.35 2.77 -9.39
C ASP A 69 2.42 1.37 -10.00
N TYR A 70 2.29 1.31 -11.32
CA TYR A 70 2.22 0.08 -12.08
C TYR A 70 3.52 -0.11 -12.85
N TYR A 71 4.41 -0.90 -12.28
CA TYR A 71 5.74 -1.12 -12.85
C TYR A 71 5.66 -1.89 -14.16
N LEU A 72 6.32 -1.37 -15.22
CA LEU A 72 6.34 -2.04 -16.53
C LEU A 72 7.06 -3.40 -16.48
N ALA A 73 7.93 -3.61 -15.49
CA ALA A 73 8.63 -4.88 -15.24
C ALA A 73 7.84 -5.84 -14.32
N ALA A 74 6.65 -5.45 -13.85
CA ALA A 74 5.81 -6.32 -13.05
C ALA A 74 5.32 -7.51 -13.92
N PRO A 75 5.36 -8.76 -13.43
CA PRO A 75 4.90 -9.93 -14.19
C PRO A 75 3.45 -9.84 -14.66
N SER A 76 2.58 -9.15 -13.92
CA SER A 76 1.18 -8.94 -14.30
C SER A 76 0.94 -7.64 -15.06
N PHE A 77 2.00 -6.93 -15.51
CA PHE A 77 1.80 -5.72 -16.27
C PHE A 77 1.01 -5.98 -17.54
N ASP A 78 -0.11 -5.32 -17.66
CA ASP A 78 -0.98 -5.36 -18.85
C ASP A 78 -1.45 -3.92 -19.14
N GLU A 79 -1.19 -3.44 -20.35
CA GLU A 79 -1.63 -2.12 -20.79
C GLU A 79 -3.15 -1.94 -20.72
N ASN A 80 -3.92 -3.04 -20.74
CA ASN A 80 -5.37 -2.98 -20.56
C ASN A 80 -5.79 -2.66 -19.12
N TYR A 81 -4.90 -2.81 -18.14
CA TYR A 81 -5.20 -2.46 -16.73
C TYR A 81 -4.60 -1.11 -16.32
N ALA A 82 -3.77 -0.51 -17.19
CA ALA A 82 -3.23 0.82 -16.94
C ALA A 82 -4.26 1.92 -17.24
N CYS A 83 -4.14 3.05 -16.54
CA CYS A 83 -4.91 4.24 -16.87
C CYS A 83 -4.58 4.72 -18.28
N ARG A 84 -5.59 5.17 -19.01
CA ARG A 84 -5.46 5.79 -20.36
C ARG A 84 -5.88 7.25 -20.32
N LEU A 85 -5.13 8.08 -21.03
CA LEU A 85 -5.48 9.47 -21.29
C LEU A 85 -6.59 9.56 -22.36
N PRO A 86 -7.25 10.74 -22.53
CA PRO A 86 -8.30 10.92 -23.56
C PRO A 86 -7.86 10.64 -24.99
N ASP A 87 -6.57 10.79 -25.30
CA ASP A 87 -5.99 10.46 -26.62
C ASP A 87 -5.68 8.96 -26.79
N GLY A 88 -5.99 8.14 -25.78
CA GLY A 88 -5.76 6.69 -25.76
C GLY A 88 -4.35 6.29 -25.33
N THR A 89 -3.44 7.23 -25.06
CA THR A 89 -2.08 6.93 -24.62
C THR A 89 -2.05 6.50 -23.14
N ILE A 90 -1.02 5.74 -22.77
CA ILE A 90 -0.77 5.28 -21.42
C ILE A 90 0.35 6.16 -20.85
N PRO A 91 0.09 6.95 -19.77
CA PRO A 91 1.12 7.75 -19.14
C PRO A 91 2.23 6.87 -18.56
N LYS A 92 3.48 7.26 -18.79
CA LYS A 92 4.67 6.56 -18.28
C LYS A 92 5.58 7.55 -17.59
N HIS A 93 6.17 7.13 -16.50
CA HIS A 93 7.19 7.90 -15.79
C HIS A 93 8.25 6.97 -15.20
N GLN A 94 9.34 7.56 -14.68
CA GLN A 94 10.38 6.84 -13.95
C GLN A 94 10.85 7.75 -12.81
N ARG A 95 10.13 7.69 -11.70
CA ARG A 95 10.41 8.51 -10.51
C ARG A 95 11.16 7.74 -9.42
N TRP A 96 10.95 6.42 -9.36
CA TRP A 96 11.44 5.56 -8.30
C TRP A 96 12.49 4.58 -8.80
N ALA A 97 13.29 4.03 -7.88
CA ALA A 97 14.43 3.17 -8.19
C ALA A 97 14.04 1.84 -8.86
N GLY A 98 12.80 1.38 -8.67
CA GLY A 98 12.29 0.14 -9.26
C GLY A 98 12.10 0.15 -10.78
N GLY A 99 12.27 1.30 -11.44
CA GLY A 99 12.25 1.42 -12.90
C GLY A 99 11.02 2.12 -13.48
N PRO A 100 10.81 2.01 -14.81
CA PRO A 100 9.68 2.66 -15.47
C PRO A 100 8.32 2.16 -14.99
N GLN A 101 7.38 3.10 -14.87
CA GLN A 101 6.05 2.89 -14.33
C GLN A 101 4.98 3.53 -15.20
N SER A 102 3.76 3.00 -15.10
CA SER A 102 2.51 3.64 -15.46
C SER A 102 1.64 3.78 -14.19
N TYR A 103 0.35 3.99 -14.36
CA TYR A 103 -0.62 4.00 -13.27
C TYR A 103 -1.59 2.83 -13.44
N LEU A 104 -1.69 1.98 -12.42
CA LEU A 104 -2.73 0.95 -12.35
C LEU A 104 -4.09 1.65 -12.21
N CYS A 105 -5.04 1.32 -13.07
CA CYS A 105 -6.38 1.84 -12.90
C CYS A 105 -6.97 1.35 -11.57
N ALA A 106 -7.49 2.26 -10.75
CA ALA A 106 -7.99 1.92 -9.41
C ALA A 106 -9.14 0.90 -9.45
N THR A 107 -9.84 0.77 -10.59
CA THR A 107 -10.83 -0.30 -10.82
C THR A 107 -10.24 -1.71 -10.63
N GLN A 108 -8.93 -1.87 -10.83
CA GLN A 108 -8.19 -3.14 -10.70
C GLN A 108 -7.56 -3.34 -9.31
N ALA A 109 -7.40 -2.26 -8.55
CA ALA A 109 -6.66 -2.28 -7.27
C ALA A 109 -7.20 -3.33 -6.28
N SER A 110 -8.53 -3.43 -6.14
CA SER A 110 -9.16 -4.39 -5.21
C SER A 110 -8.81 -5.86 -5.53
N TYR A 111 -8.61 -6.21 -6.79
CA TYR A 111 -8.17 -7.56 -7.15
C TYR A 111 -6.78 -7.87 -6.58
N TYR A 112 -5.84 -6.95 -6.79
CA TYR A 112 -4.47 -7.14 -6.32
C TYR A 112 -4.35 -7.08 -4.80
N VAL A 113 -5.07 -6.18 -4.14
CA VAL A 113 -5.17 -6.14 -2.67
C VAL A 113 -5.62 -7.50 -2.13
N LYS A 114 -6.74 -8.03 -2.63
CA LYS A 114 -7.26 -9.34 -2.19
C LYS A 114 -6.28 -10.48 -2.46
N ARG A 115 -5.63 -10.47 -3.63
CA ARG A 115 -4.61 -11.46 -3.98
C ARG A 115 -3.44 -11.44 -2.99
N ASN A 116 -2.85 -10.26 -2.78
CA ASN A 116 -1.65 -10.10 -1.97
C ASN A 116 -1.91 -10.39 -0.49
N PHE A 117 -2.93 -9.77 0.10
CA PHE A 117 -3.28 -10.01 1.50
C PHE A 117 -3.78 -11.43 1.75
N GLY A 118 -4.44 -12.03 0.76
CA GLY A 118 -4.80 -13.46 0.80
C GLY A 118 -3.58 -14.37 0.83
N GLU A 119 -2.51 -14.04 0.09
CA GLU A 119 -1.26 -14.81 0.09
C GLU A 119 -0.51 -14.67 1.43
N ILE A 120 -0.40 -13.45 1.96
CA ILE A 120 0.18 -13.18 3.28
C ILE A 120 -0.51 -14.02 4.36
N LYS A 121 -1.85 -14.02 4.36
CA LYS A 121 -2.65 -14.82 5.29
C LYS A 121 -2.42 -16.32 5.12
N ARG A 122 -2.33 -16.83 3.88
CA ARG A 122 -2.04 -18.25 3.61
C ARG A 122 -0.68 -18.70 4.13
N ASN A 123 0.28 -17.77 4.23
CA ASN A 123 1.59 -18.02 4.85
C ASN A 123 1.57 -17.87 6.38
N GLY A 124 0.40 -17.76 6.98
CA GLY A 124 0.22 -17.74 8.44
C GLY A 124 0.67 -16.46 9.11
N ILE A 125 0.74 -15.34 8.37
CA ILE A 125 1.10 -14.04 8.91
C ILE A 125 -0.17 -13.28 9.25
N GLU A 126 -0.31 -12.90 10.52
CA GLU A 126 -1.37 -12.05 11.03
C GLU A 126 -0.90 -10.60 10.99
N LEU A 127 -1.71 -9.74 10.37
CA LEU A 127 -1.47 -8.32 10.26
C LEU A 127 -2.50 -7.54 11.07
N ASP A 128 -2.03 -6.59 11.87
CA ASP A 128 -2.90 -5.62 12.57
C ASP A 128 -3.15 -4.37 11.71
N GLY A 129 -2.22 -4.03 10.83
CA GLY A 129 -2.32 -2.85 9.99
C GLY A 129 -1.70 -3.02 8.61
N ALA A 130 -2.10 -2.14 7.71
CA ALA A 130 -1.52 -2.03 6.37
C ALA A 130 -1.51 -0.58 5.91
N TYR A 131 -0.35 -0.13 5.48
CA TYR A 131 -0.16 1.17 4.87
C TYR A 131 -0.23 1.02 3.36
N LEU A 132 -1.28 1.58 2.75
CA LEU A 132 -1.41 1.64 1.30
C LEU A 132 -0.89 3.00 0.83
N ASP A 133 0.34 2.99 0.36
CA ASP A 133 1.04 4.17 -0.11
C ASP A 133 0.37 4.79 -1.35
N VAL A 134 0.61 6.07 -1.59
CA VAL A 134 0.17 6.89 -2.72
C VAL A 134 -1.36 6.92 -2.99
N PHE A 135 -2.17 6.40 -2.10
CA PHE A 135 -3.62 6.43 -2.30
C PHE A 135 -4.25 7.77 -1.93
N THR A 136 -3.75 8.45 -0.91
CA THR A 136 -4.35 9.68 -0.37
C THR A 136 -3.55 10.95 -0.62
N CYS A 137 -2.33 10.85 -1.14
CA CYS A 137 -1.42 11.99 -1.37
C CYS A 137 -1.55 12.66 -2.76
N ASN A 138 -2.58 12.32 -3.53
CA ASN A 138 -2.76 12.86 -4.88
C ASN A 138 -4.24 13.09 -5.21
N GLU A 139 -4.47 13.83 -6.29
CA GLU A 139 -5.81 14.25 -6.73
C GLU A 139 -6.71 13.13 -7.27
N GLY A 140 -6.26 11.87 -7.21
CA GLY A 140 -6.92 10.77 -7.89
C GLY A 140 -6.63 10.73 -9.39
N ASP A 141 -6.60 9.52 -9.92
CA ASP A 141 -6.34 9.28 -11.34
C ASP A 141 -7.65 9.23 -12.12
N GLU A 142 -7.59 9.59 -13.40
CA GLU A 142 -8.68 9.41 -14.36
C GLU A 142 -8.26 8.36 -15.40
N CYS A 143 -9.23 7.66 -15.98
CA CYS A 143 -8.99 6.66 -17.00
C CYS A 143 -10.05 6.72 -18.09
N ASP A 144 -9.61 6.90 -19.32
CA ASP A 144 -10.48 6.90 -20.50
C ASP A 144 -10.53 5.55 -21.25
N ASN A 145 -9.99 4.47 -20.65
CA ASN A 145 -10.17 3.13 -21.23
C ASN A 145 -11.66 2.77 -21.27
N PRO A 146 -12.22 2.44 -22.46
CA PRO A 146 -13.66 2.17 -22.60
C PRO A 146 -14.15 0.98 -21.76
N GLU A 147 -13.27 0.01 -21.42
CA GLU A 147 -13.63 -1.18 -20.64
C GLU A 147 -13.70 -0.90 -19.13
N HIS A 148 -13.00 0.14 -18.67
CA HIS A 148 -12.95 0.53 -17.24
C HIS A 148 -12.76 2.03 -17.07
N ARG A 149 -13.58 2.83 -17.75
CA ARG A 149 -13.57 4.28 -17.59
C ARG A 149 -13.76 4.67 -16.14
N MET A 150 -12.97 5.65 -15.68
CA MET A 150 -12.91 6.05 -14.29
C MET A 150 -12.69 7.56 -14.18
N THR A 151 -13.58 8.24 -13.47
CA THR A 151 -13.38 9.62 -13.04
C THR A 151 -12.57 9.66 -11.75
N ARG A 152 -12.10 10.85 -11.34
CA ARG A 152 -11.44 11.02 -10.03
C ARG A 152 -12.32 10.55 -8.87
N ARG A 153 -13.61 10.84 -8.93
CA ARG A 153 -14.55 10.37 -7.90
C ARG A 153 -14.59 8.85 -7.84
N ASP A 154 -14.69 8.19 -9.00
CA ASP A 154 -14.68 6.73 -9.07
C ASP A 154 -13.34 6.18 -8.54
N CYS A 155 -12.22 6.85 -8.82
CA CYS A 155 -10.91 6.50 -8.29
C CYS A 155 -10.91 6.46 -6.77
N TYR A 156 -11.44 7.50 -6.12
CA TYR A 156 -11.57 7.54 -4.66
C TYR A 156 -12.47 6.43 -4.12
N GLU A 157 -13.58 6.15 -4.79
CA GLU A 157 -14.48 5.07 -4.41
C GLU A 157 -13.80 3.69 -4.52
N PHE A 158 -13.02 3.43 -5.57
CA PHE A 158 -12.28 2.18 -5.73
C PHE A 158 -11.15 2.02 -4.73
N ARG A 159 -10.41 3.11 -4.43
CA ARG A 159 -9.40 3.11 -3.37
C ARG A 159 -10.04 2.90 -1.99
N GLY A 160 -11.15 3.56 -1.72
CA GLY A 160 -11.94 3.36 -0.49
C GLY A 160 -12.34 1.90 -0.28
N LYS A 161 -12.77 1.20 -1.33
CA LYS A 161 -13.08 -0.24 -1.28
C LYS A 161 -11.88 -1.12 -0.90
N CYS A 162 -10.64 -0.68 -1.20
CA CYS A 162 -9.45 -1.38 -0.74
C CYS A 162 -9.30 -1.26 0.79
N PHE A 163 -9.49 -0.06 1.34
CA PHE A 163 -9.47 0.16 2.78
C PHE A 163 -10.60 -0.59 3.50
N GLU A 164 -11.82 -0.54 2.96
CA GLU A 164 -12.97 -1.28 3.49
C GLU A 164 -12.72 -2.80 3.53
N TYR A 165 -12.09 -3.34 2.48
CA TYR A 165 -11.71 -4.75 2.45
C TYR A 165 -10.72 -5.08 3.57
N LEU A 166 -9.68 -4.26 3.79
CA LEU A 166 -8.73 -4.46 4.88
C LEU A 166 -9.44 -4.44 6.24
N LEU A 167 -10.31 -3.45 6.48
CA LEU A 167 -11.13 -3.39 7.70
C LEU A 167 -11.98 -4.65 7.88
N SER A 168 -12.58 -5.17 6.81
CA SER A 168 -13.36 -6.40 6.85
C SER A 168 -12.53 -7.64 7.20
N CYS A 169 -11.23 -7.58 6.98
CA CYS A 169 -10.25 -8.60 7.38
C CYS A 169 -9.69 -8.38 8.80
N GLY A 170 -10.10 -7.33 9.51
CA GLY A 170 -9.55 -6.96 10.81
C GLY A 170 -8.21 -6.21 10.72
N ILE A 171 -7.81 -5.76 9.54
CA ILE A 171 -6.55 -5.03 9.29
C ILE A 171 -6.84 -3.54 9.25
N LEU A 172 -6.16 -2.76 10.07
CA LEU A 172 -6.32 -1.31 10.17
C LEU A 172 -5.60 -0.60 9.00
N PRO A 173 -6.34 0.03 8.06
CA PRO A 173 -5.71 0.69 6.93
C PRO A 173 -5.17 2.06 7.31
N SER A 174 -4.01 2.38 6.74
CA SER A 174 -3.42 3.71 6.75
C SER A 174 -2.92 4.09 5.36
N SER A 175 -2.62 5.35 5.15
CA SER A 175 -2.05 5.87 3.92
C SER A 175 -1.22 7.12 4.19
N GLU A 176 -0.77 7.80 3.16
CA GLU A 176 0.18 8.92 3.28
C GLU A 176 -0.46 10.15 3.93
N GLU A 177 -1.40 10.80 3.25
CA GLU A 177 -1.96 12.07 3.66
C GLU A 177 -3.42 11.95 4.12
N VAL A 178 -3.85 12.91 4.91
CA VAL A 178 -5.26 13.02 5.27
C VAL A 178 -6.09 13.46 4.05
N SER A 179 -7.20 12.77 3.80
CA SER A 179 -8.14 13.11 2.74
C SER A 179 -9.57 12.82 3.19
N ASP A 180 -10.50 13.73 2.90
CA ASP A 180 -11.89 13.67 3.36
C ASP A 180 -12.64 12.42 2.85
N TRP A 181 -12.39 12.01 1.61
CA TRP A 181 -13.00 10.82 1.02
C TRP A 181 -12.58 9.51 1.72
N ALA A 182 -11.39 9.49 2.36
CA ALA A 182 -10.84 8.32 3.03
C ALA A 182 -11.26 8.20 4.51
N VAL A 183 -11.77 9.28 5.11
CA VAL A 183 -12.16 9.31 6.54
C VAL A 183 -13.05 8.16 6.98
N PRO A 184 -14.04 7.67 6.19
CA PRO A 184 -14.88 6.56 6.63
C PRO A 184 -14.16 5.24 6.88
N SER A 185 -12.99 5.02 6.26
CA SER A 185 -12.29 3.74 6.28
C SER A 185 -10.82 3.83 6.69
N LEU A 186 -10.21 5.00 6.63
CA LEU A 186 -8.82 5.20 7.02
C LEU A 186 -8.70 5.38 8.54
N VAL A 187 -7.83 4.60 9.18
CA VAL A 187 -7.65 4.65 10.64
C VAL A 187 -6.67 5.74 11.05
N PHE A 188 -5.58 5.88 10.30
CA PHE A 188 -4.62 6.97 10.47
C PHE A 188 -3.89 7.28 9.16
N CYS A 189 -3.25 8.44 9.10
CA CYS A 189 -2.34 8.83 8.01
C CYS A 189 -0.99 9.23 8.60
N HIS A 190 0.07 9.11 7.80
CA HIS A 190 1.43 9.37 8.26
C HIS A 190 1.68 10.86 8.46
N TYR A 191 1.07 11.70 7.64
CA TYR A 191 1.17 13.15 7.76
C TYR A 191 -0.06 13.87 7.18
N ALA A 192 -0.21 15.13 7.57
CA ALA A 192 -1.16 16.03 6.93
C ALA A 192 -0.50 16.73 5.74
N PRO A 193 -1.26 17.25 4.78
CA PRO A 193 -0.75 17.98 3.61
C PRO A 193 -0.22 19.37 3.99
N TYR A 194 0.65 19.46 4.98
CA TYR A 194 1.11 20.72 5.56
C TYR A 194 1.96 21.56 4.59
N ASP A 195 2.67 20.94 3.66
CA ASP A 195 3.48 21.62 2.65
C ASP A 195 2.62 22.49 1.74
N PHE A 196 1.46 22.00 1.34
CA PHE A 196 0.48 22.75 0.58
C PHE A 196 -0.09 23.91 1.40
N MET A 197 -0.49 23.64 2.65
CA MET A 197 -1.03 24.65 3.56
C MET A 197 0.01 25.72 3.92
N MET A 198 1.26 25.34 4.13
CA MET A 198 2.34 26.27 4.48
C MET A 198 2.79 27.15 3.32
N ARG A 199 2.53 26.77 2.07
CA ARG A 199 2.92 27.56 0.89
C ARG A 199 1.87 28.55 0.41
N GLN A 200 0.66 28.52 0.97
CA GLN A 200 -0.39 29.46 0.59
C GLN A 200 -0.44 30.64 1.57
N PRO A 201 -0.06 31.88 1.15
CA PRO A 201 -0.20 33.05 1.99
C PRO A 201 -1.65 33.29 2.36
N GLY A 202 -1.96 33.37 3.66
CA GLY A 202 -3.29 33.69 4.15
C GLY A 202 -4.24 32.50 4.39
N THR A 203 -3.73 31.28 4.40
CA THR A 203 -4.47 30.09 4.87
C THR A 203 -4.14 29.74 6.31
#